data_0088a02a3c45462915d1f1f35ed93a3b
#
_entry.id   0088a02a3c45462915d1f1f35ed93a3b
#
_cell.length_a   1.000
_cell.length_b   1.000
_cell.length_c   1.000
_cell.angle_alpha   90.00
_cell.angle_beta   90.00
_cell.angle_gamma   90.00
#
_symmetry.space_group_name_H-M   'P 1'
#
loop_
_entity.id
_entity.type
_entity.pdbx_description
1 polymer ?
#
loop_
_entity_poly.entity_id
_entity_poly.type
_entity_poly.pdbx_seq_one_letter_code
_entity_poly.pdbx_strand_id
1 'polypeptide(L)'
;MATVIYPGSFDPVTKGHLDLITRASKLFEHVNVCILNNSAKKCPLFSIDERVIMLKDAVKNLPNVSVETYDGLLIEYVKKCNSNIIVRGLREMTDFEIELQMAQVNKEVSGNIETLFLAADPKYSNVSSSVVREFAKFGVPVGRFVPDNVLIKLREKMNMM
;
A
#
# COMPACT_ATOMS: atom_id res chain seq x y z
N MET A 1 1.77 -13.05 -19.28
CA MET A 1 1.72 -11.79 -18.48
C MET A 1 1.99 -12.14 -17.04
N ALA A 2 2.41 -11.17 -16.20
CA ALA A 2 2.95 -11.48 -14.89
C ALA A 2 2.00 -11.06 -13.75
N THR A 3 1.99 -11.86 -12.67
CA THR A 3 1.46 -11.46 -11.36
C THR A 3 2.50 -10.60 -10.65
N VAL A 4 2.07 -9.47 -10.08
CA VAL A 4 2.94 -8.57 -9.31
C VAL A 4 2.44 -8.39 -7.90
N ILE A 5 3.37 -8.11 -6.97
CA ILE A 5 3.06 -7.85 -5.58
C ILE A 5 3.18 -6.36 -5.31
N TYR A 6 2.13 -5.75 -4.75
CA TYR A 6 2.15 -4.38 -4.26
C TYR A 6 2.03 -4.38 -2.73
N PRO A 7 3.16 -4.33 -2.01
CA PRO A 7 3.17 -4.41 -0.56
C PRO A 7 2.98 -3.04 0.09
N GLY A 8 2.36 -3.03 1.26
CA GLY A 8 2.24 -1.83 2.08
C GLY A 8 1.62 -2.10 3.44
N SER A 9 1.57 -1.09 4.29
CA SER A 9 0.85 -1.15 5.56
C SER A 9 -0.60 -0.71 5.46
N PHE A 10 -0.92 0.18 4.52
CA PHE A 10 -2.28 0.68 4.23
C PHE A 10 -3.07 1.08 5.48
N ASP A 11 -2.49 1.91 6.31
CA ASP A 11 -3.05 2.31 7.60
C ASP A 11 -3.35 3.83 7.68
N PRO A 12 -4.41 4.29 6.98
CA PRO A 12 -5.27 3.59 6.05
C PRO A 12 -4.78 3.63 4.59
N VAL A 13 -5.51 2.95 3.69
CA VAL A 13 -5.36 3.11 2.25
C VAL A 13 -5.71 4.54 1.85
N THR A 14 -4.94 5.13 0.94
CA THR A 14 -5.13 6.49 0.42
C THR A 14 -5.47 6.47 -1.07
N LYS A 15 -5.94 7.61 -1.61
CA LYS A 15 -6.15 7.76 -3.07
C LYS A 15 -4.85 7.62 -3.85
N GLY A 16 -3.70 7.96 -3.24
CA GLY A 16 -2.38 7.71 -3.85
C GLY A 16 -2.07 6.22 -4.01
N HIS A 17 -2.37 5.40 -3.00
CA HIS A 17 -2.27 3.95 -3.12
C HIS A 17 -3.22 3.41 -4.20
N LEU A 18 -4.47 3.88 -4.20
CA LEU A 18 -5.48 3.42 -5.16
C LEU A 18 -5.13 3.80 -6.60
N ASP A 19 -4.54 4.98 -6.83
CA ASP A 19 -4.02 5.37 -8.15
C ASP A 19 -2.96 4.37 -8.66
N LEU A 20 -1.98 4.06 -7.83
CA LEU A 20 -0.91 3.12 -8.19
C LEU A 20 -1.46 1.70 -8.42
N ILE A 21 -2.37 1.21 -7.57
CA ILE A 21 -3.01 -0.09 -7.75
C ILE A 21 -3.80 -0.12 -9.06
N THR A 22 -4.57 0.92 -9.36
CA THR A 22 -5.36 1.03 -10.59
C THR A 22 -4.48 1.07 -11.84
N ARG A 23 -3.33 1.75 -11.78
CA ARG A 23 -2.38 1.79 -12.90
C ARG A 23 -1.66 0.46 -13.06
N ALA A 24 -1.23 -0.16 -11.97
CA ALA A 24 -0.63 -1.49 -12.00
C ALA A 24 -1.61 -2.54 -12.57
N SER A 25 -2.90 -2.48 -12.22
CA SER A 25 -3.90 -3.41 -12.73
C SER A 25 -4.12 -3.33 -14.25
N LYS A 26 -3.77 -2.21 -14.87
CA LYS A 26 -3.79 -2.05 -16.34
C LYS A 26 -2.53 -2.55 -17.03
N LEU A 27 -1.43 -2.66 -16.31
CA LEU A 27 -0.11 -3.05 -16.84
C LEU A 27 0.17 -4.54 -16.67
N PHE A 28 -0.42 -5.17 -15.68
CA PHE A 28 -0.13 -6.55 -15.29
C PHE A 28 -1.40 -7.42 -15.33
N GLU A 29 -1.20 -8.72 -15.49
CA GLU A 29 -2.30 -9.69 -15.52
C GLU A 29 -3.01 -9.77 -14.16
N HIS A 30 -2.25 -9.76 -13.08
CA HIS A 30 -2.77 -9.78 -11.73
C HIS A 30 -1.92 -8.92 -10.79
N VAL A 31 -2.59 -8.17 -9.91
CA VAL A 31 -1.95 -7.40 -8.85
C VAL A 31 -2.40 -7.95 -7.51
N ASN A 32 -1.46 -8.49 -6.75
CA ASN A 32 -1.71 -8.92 -5.38
C ASN A 32 -1.26 -7.81 -4.43
N VAL A 33 -2.22 -7.13 -3.81
CA VAL A 33 -1.97 -6.10 -2.80
C VAL A 33 -1.79 -6.77 -1.46
N CYS A 34 -0.58 -6.71 -0.92
CA CYS A 34 -0.22 -7.39 0.32
C CYS A 34 -0.10 -6.41 1.49
N ILE A 35 -0.96 -6.59 2.49
CA ILE A 35 -0.82 -5.89 3.77
C ILE A 35 0.22 -6.64 4.60
N LEU A 36 1.41 -6.06 4.74
CA LEU A 36 2.45 -6.61 5.59
C LEU A 36 2.20 -6.23 7.05
N ASN A 37 2.19 -7.25 7.91
CA ASN A 37 2.17 -7.04 9.35
C ASN A 37 3.57 -6.64 9.82
N ASN A 38 3.83 -5.34 9.86
CA ASN A 38 5.11 -4.84 10.35
C ASN A 38 5.04 -4.62 11.86
N SER A 39 5.53 -5.59 12.62
CA SER A 39 5.62 -5.55 14.09
C SER A 39 6.47 -4.39 14.62
N ALA A 40 7.35 -3.81 13.79
CA ALA A 40 8.16 -2.65 14.16
C ALA A 40 7.36 -1.33 14.18
N LYS A 41 6.19 -1.26 13.52
CA LYS A 41 5.31 -0.09 13.61
C LYS A 41 4.50 -0.16 14.90
N LYS A 42 4.95 0.60 15.89
CA LYS A 42 4.22 0.79 17.16
C LYS A 42 2.90 1.52 16.89
N CYS A 43 1.79 0.96 17.39
CA CYS A 43 0.45 1.57 17.41
C CYS A 43 -0.15 1.90 16.02
N PRO A 44 -0.57 0.91 15.22
CA PRO A 44 -1.38 1.16 14.04
C PRO A 44 -2.73 1.79 14.44
N LEU A 45 -3.28 2.64 13.58
CA LEU A 45 -4.61 3.23 13.82
C LEU A 45 -5.72 2.19 13.60
N PHE A 46 -5.58 1.38 12.56
CA PHE A 46 -6.52 0.33 12.21
C PHE A 46 -5.91 -1.05 12.38
N SER A 47 -6.73 -1.99 12.87
CA SER A 47 -6.35 -3.40 12.88
C SER A 47 -6.09 -3.93 11.47
N ILE A 48 -5.45 -5.10 11.36
CA ILE A 48 -5.23 -5.76 10.06
C ILE A 48 -6.57 -6.01 9.35
N ASP A 49 -7.58 -6.51 10.06
CA ASP A 49 -8.90 -6.81 9.50
C ASP A 49 -9.60 -5.55 8.99
N GLU A 50 -9.56 -4.45 9.75
CA GLU A 50 -10.11 -3.17 9.32
C GLU A 50 -9.45 -2.69 8.02
N ARG A 51 -8.11 -2.82 7.91
CA ARG A 51 -7.36 -2.43 6.71
C ARG A 51 -7.69 -3.31 5.50
N VAL A 52 -7.85 -4.63 5.71
CA VAL A 52 -8.28 -5.57 4.67
C VAL A 52 -9.66 -5.19 4.13
N ILE A 53 -10.62 -4.94 5.02
CA ILE A 53 -12.00 -4.56 4.63
C ILE A 53 -11.97 -3.26 3.82
N MET A 54 -11.29 -2.22 4.31
CA MET A 54 -11.21 -0.94 3.62
C MET A 54 -10.57 -1.07 2.23
N LEU A 55 -9.48 -1.84 2.15
CA LEU A 55 -8.74 -2.01 0.90
C LEU A 55 -9.52 -2.84 -0.11
N LYS A 56 -10.16 -3.95 0.31
CA LYS A 56 -11.03 -4.76 -0.55
C LYS A 56 -12.19 -3.94 -1.13
N ASP A 57 -12.84 -3.12 -0.32
CA ASP A 57 -13.89 -2.24 -0.81
C ASP A 57 -13.37 -1.18 -1.79
N ALA A 58 -12.20 -0.59 -1.50
CA ALA A 58 -11.59 0.40 -2.38
C ALA A 58 -11.20 -0.14 -3.77
N VAL A 59 -10.85 -1.44 -3.87
CA VAL A 59 -10.43 -2.07 -5.14
C VAL A 59 -11.49 -3.00 -5.77
N LYS A 60 -12.71 -3.05 -5.23
CA LYS A 60 -13.77 -3.99 -5.65
C LYS A 60 -14.11 -3.96 -7.14
N ASN A 61 -13.87 -2.83 -7.81
CA ASN A 61 -14.11 -2.66 -9.24
C ASN A 61 -12.91 -3.03 -10.13
N LEU A 62 -11.82 -3.56 -9.55
CA LEU A 62 -10.64 -4.01 -10.25
C LEU A 62 -10.59 -5.55 -10.24
N PRO A 63 -11.05 -6.22 -11.31
CA PRO A 63 -11.29 -7.67 -11.30
C PRO A 63 -9.99 -8.50 -11.19
N ASN A 64 -8.87 -7.92 -11.56
CA ASN A 64 -7.55 -8.56 -11.50
C ASN A 64 -6.70 -8.09 -10.31
N VAL A 65 -7.35 -7.59 -9.25
CA VAL A 65 -6.67 -7.18 -8.02
C VAL A 65 -7.17 -8.03 -6.86
N SER A 66 -6.25 -8.67 -6.13
CA SER A 66 -6.54 -9.36 -4.87
C SER A 66 -5.91 -8.63 -3.69
N VAL A 67 -6.47 -8.83 -2.50
CA VAL A 67 -5.98 -8.26 -1.24
C VAL A 67 -5.72 -9.38 -0.27
N GLU A 68 -4.49 -9.50 0.18
CA GLU A 68 -4.03 -10.50 1.13
C GLU A 68 -3.23 -9.89 2.27
N THR A 69 -3.00 -10.66 3.29
CA THR A 69 -2.15 -10.30 4.43
C THR A 69 -1.00 -11.29 4.55
N TYR A 70 0.13 -10.82 5.02
CA TYR A 70 1.26 -11.68 5.29
C TYR A 70 2.03 -11.22 6.54
N ASP A 71 2.37 -12.19 7.38
CA ASP A 71 3.22 -12.00 8.55
C ASP A 71 4.56 -12.68 8.28
N GLY A 72 5.58 -11.89 7.98
CA GLY A 72 6.91 -12.37 7.60
C GLY A 72 7.61 -11.45 6.61
N LEU A 73 8.68 -11.95 6.01
CA LEU A 73 9.47 -11.19 5.04
C LEU A 73 8.76 -11.10 3.68
N LEU A 74 8.79 -9.90 3.10
CA LEU A 74 8.18 -9.66 1.78
C LEU A 74 8.70 -10.64 0.70
N ILE A 75 9.98 -10.93 0.69
CA ILE A 75 10.59 -11.84 -0.29
C ILE A 75 10.04 -13.27 -0.18
N GLU A 76 9.69 -13.74 1.01
CA GLU A 76 9.06 -15.05 1.21
C GLU A 76 7.63 -15.06 0.65
N TYR A 77 6.90 -13.97 0.89
CA TYR A 77 5.57 -13.82 0.33
C TYR A 77 5.57 -13.77 -1.20
N VAL A 78 6.49 -13.03 -1.80
CA VAL A 78 6.65 -12.96 -3.27
C VAL A 78 6.89 -14.36 -3.85
N LYS A 79 7.78 -15.15 -3.25
CA LYS A 79 8.04 -16.55 -3.65
C LYS A 79 6.80 -17.42 -3.49
N LYS A 80 6.08 -17.30 -2.38
CA LYS A 80 4.83 -18.05 -2.11
C LYS A 80 3.77 -17.80 -3.18
N CYS A 81 3.70 -16.57 -3.71
CA CYS A 81 2.78 -16.19 -4.78
C CYS A 81 3.27 -16.60 -6.18
N ASN A 82 4.38 -17.34 -6.32
CA ASN A 82 5.03 -17.64 -7.60
C ASN A 82 5.28 -16.38 -8.44
N SER A 83 5.54 -15.26 -7.79
CA SER A 83 5.90 -13.99 -8.41
C SER A 83 7.41 -13.74 -8.25
N ASN A 84 7.92 -12.85 -9.06
CA ASN A 84 9.27 -12.31 -8.94
C ASN A 84 9.29 -10.78 -9.11
N ILE A 85 8.13 -10.13 -9.07
CA ILE A 85 8.00 -8.69 -9.31
C ILE A 85 7.31 -8.03 -8.13
N ILE A 86 7.99 -7.03 -7.56
CA ILE A 86 7.43 -6.11 -6.57
C ILE A 86 7.19 -4.77 -7.26
N VAL A 87 6.02 -4.18 -7.03
CA VAL A 87 5.70 -2.82 -7.48
C VAL A 87 5.73 -1.88 -6.28
N ARG A 88 6.40 -0.74 -6.42
CA ARG A 88 6.46 0.31 -5.41
C ARG A 88 6.14 1.67 -6.03
N GLY A 89 5.51 2.54 -5.25
CA GLY A 89 5.28 3.92 -5.65
C GLY A 89 6.42 4.84 -5.22
N LEU A 90 6.83 5.75 -6.09
CA LEU A 90 7.78 6.81 -5.76
C LEU A 90 7.08 8.16 -5.79
N ARG A 91 7.19 8.94 -4.72
CA ARG A 91 6.58 10.26 -4.56
C ARG A 91 7.62 11.38 -4.56
N GLU A 92 8.70 11.19 -3.82
CA GLU A 92 9.74 12.17 -3.56
C GLU A 92 11.14 11.53 -3.62
N MET A 93 12.18 12.35 -3.74
CA MET A 93 13.57 11.87 -3.80
C MET A 93 14.00 11.12 -2.53
N THR A 94 13.51 11.54 -1.38
CA THR A 94 13.75 10.85 -0.10
C THR A 94 13.17 9.45 -0.03
N ASP A 95 11.99 9.24 -0.65
CA ASP A 95 11.41 7.91 -0.79
C ASP A 95 12.31 7.02 -1.68
N PHE A 96 12.88 7.61 -2.74
CA PHE A 96 13.69 6.87 -3.71
C PHE A 96 14.92 6.20 -3.10
N GLU A 97 15.65 6.88 -2.24
CA GLU A 97 16.85 6.31 -1.61
C GLU A 97 16.52 5.07 -0.78
N ILE A 98 15.47 5.15 0.04
CA ILE A 98 15.04 4.04 0.90
C ILE A 98 14.50 2.88 0.06
N GLU A 99 13.66 3.19 -0.92
CA GLU A 99 13.06 2.18 -1.81
C GLU A 99 14.11 1.49 -2.68
N LEU A 100 15.10 2.23 -3.18
CA LEU A 100 16.23 1.69 -3.94
C LEU A 100 17.08 0.74 -3.08
N GLN A 101 17.41 1.14 -1.86
CA GLN A 101 18.16 0.30 -0.93
C GLN A 101 17.40 -1.02 -0.66
N MET A 102 16.10 -0.94 -0.39
CA MET A 102 15.27 -2.13 -0.16
C MET A 102 15.19 -3.03 -1.40
N ALA A 103 15.07 -2.44 -2.59
CA ALA A 103 15.06 -3.19 -3.84
C ALA A 103 16.39 -3.97 -4.06
N GLN A 104 17.51 -3.32 -3.79
CA GLN A 104 18.85 -3.94 -3.89
C GLN A 104 19.02 -5.09 -2.89
N VAL A 105 18.63 -4.89 -1.64
CA VAL A 105 18.68 -5.93 -0.61
C VAL A 105 17.77 -7.12 -0.97
N ASN A 106 16.54 -6.84 -1.40
CA ASN A 106 15.61 -7.90 -1.81
C ASN A 106 16.17 -8.72 -2.98
N LYS A 107 16.79 -8.07 -3.96
CA LYS A 107 17.43 -8.72 -5.10
C LYS A 107 18.64 -9.55 -4.68
N GLU A 108 19.50 -9.03 -3.83
CA GLU A 108 20.69 -9.73 -3.32
C GLU A 108 20.30 -11.00 -2.56
N VAL A 109 19.31 -10.92 -1.67
CA VAL A 109 18.89 -12.06 -0.85
C VAL A 109 18.08 -13.08 -1.65
N SER A 110 17.28 -12.67 -2.62
CA SER A 110 16.39 -13.58 -3.37
C SER A 110 16.95 -14.07 -4.70
N GLY A 111 17.87 -13.32 -5.30
CA GLY A 111 18.50 -13.59 -6.59
C GLY A 111 17.66 -13.25 -7.83
N ASN A 112 16.35 -13.35 -7.77
CA ASN A 112 15.46 -13.23 -8.93
C ASN A 112 14.28 -12.26 -8.77
N ILE A 113 14.15 -11.61 -7.62
CA ILE A 113 13.08 -10.62 -7.39
C ILE A 113 13.52 -9.27 -7.97
N GLU A 114 12.66 -8.69 -8.81
CA GLU A 114 12.83 -7.34 -9.36
C GLU A 114 11.81 -6.38 -8.72
N THR A 115 12.23 -5.15 -8.49
CA THR A 115 11.34 -4.09 -8.00
C THR A 115 11.13 -3.05 -9.09
N LEU A 116 9.88 -2.83 -9.44
CA LEU A 116 9.46 -1.82 -10.41
C LEU A 116 8.90 -0.60 -9.68
N PHE A 117 9.37 0.57 -10.06
CA PHE A 117 8.94 1.82 -9.46
C PHE A 117 7.93 2.53 -10.38
N LEU A 118 6.77 2.85 -9.83
CA LEU A 118 5.77 3.70 -10.50
C LEU A 118 5.82 5.10 -9.87
N ALA A 119 6.03 6.12 -10.70
CA ALA A 119 5.93 7.49 -10.24
C ALA A 119 4.51 7.80 -9.79
N ALA A 120 4.34 8.38 -8.60
CA ALA A 120 3.06 8.83 -8.10
C ALA A 120 2.50 9.97 -8.98
N ASP A 121 1.16 10.05 -9.09
CA ASP A 121 0.51 11.22 -9.71
C ASP A 121 0.85 12.45 -8.86
N PRO A 122 1.27 13.58 -9.46
CA PRO A 122 1.62 14.81 -8.73
C PRO A 122 0.56 15.27 -7.73
N LYS A 123 -0.72 15.04 -8.01
CA LYS A 123 -1.83 15.40 -7.10
C LYS A 123 -1.83 14.59 -5.79
N TYR A 124 -1.11 13.45 -5.75
CA TYR A 124 -1.01 12.57 -4.57
C TYR A 124 0.40 12.50 -3.99
N SER A 125 1.39 13.21 -4.56
CA SER A 125 2.78 13.15 -4.11
C SER A 125 2.94 13.48 -2.63
N ASN A 126 2.20 14.46 -2.13
CA ASN A 126 2.25 14.88 -0.71
C ASN A 126 1.30 14.06 0.20
N VAL A 127 0.70 12.98 -0.30
CA VAL A 127 -0.26 12.17 0.46
C VAL A 127 0.39 10.91 0.99
N SER A 128 0.46 10.77 2.30
CA SER A 128 0.83 9.53 2.99
C SER A 128 -0.21 9.15 4.03
N SER A 129 -0.24 7.86 4.39
CA SER A 129 -1.11 7.42 5.50
C SER A 129 -0.79 8.12 6.81
N SER A 130 0.49 8.45 7.05
CA SER A 130 0.92 9.18 8.26
C SER A 130 0.35 10.58 8.30
N VAL A 131 0.44 11.33 7.19
CA VAL A 131 -0.15 12.67 7.06
C VAL A 131 -1.67 12.62 7.24
N VAL A 132 -2.33 11.62 6.63
CA VAL A 132 -3.78 11.44 6.78
C VAL A 132 -4.17 11.20 8.24
N ARG A 133 -3.45 10.33 8.96
CA ARG A 133 -3.72 10.07 10.39
C ARG A 133 -3.51 11.31 11.25
N GLU A 134 -2.42 12.03 11.02
CA GLU A 134 -2.10 13.24 11.75
C GLU A 134 -3.18 14.30 11.55
N PHE A 135 -3.54 14.58 10.30
CA PHE A 135 -4.57 15.58 9.98
C PHE A 135 -5.95 15.19 10.54
N ALA A 136 -6.33 13.92 10.42
CA ALA A 136 -7.58 13.43 10.98
C ALA A 136 -7.64 13.60 12.51
N LYS A 137 -6.53 13.32 13.20
CA LYS A 137 -6.40 13.50 14.66
C LYS A 137 -6.63 14.96 15.10
N PHE A 138 -6.22 15.92 14.28
CA PHE A 138 -6.42 17.34 14.55
C PHE A 138 -7.71 17.91 13.92
N GLY A 139 -8.61 17.05 13.44
CA GLY A 139 -9.90 17.47 12.88
C GLY A 139 -9.81 18.14 11.50
N VAL A 140 -8.66 18.06 10.83
CA VAL A 140 -8.49 18.60 9.47
C VAL A 140 -9.20 17.70 8.47
N PRO A 141 -10.00 18.23 7.53
CA PRO A 141 -10.70 17.43 6.53
C PRO A 141 -9.74 16.65 5.61
N VAL A 142 -9.83 15.32 5.60
CA VAL A 142 -8.97 14.43 4.81
C VAL A 142 -9.67 13.73 3.64
N GLY A 143 -10.93 14.05 3.35
CA GLY A 143 -11.74 13.39 2.32
C GLY A 143 -11.16 13.48 0.90
N ARG A 144 -10.36 14.51 0.61
CA ARG A 144 -9.64 14.61 -0.68
C ARG A 144 -8.51 13.59 -0.83
N PHE A 145 -8.02 12.99 0.27
CA PHE A 145 -6.85 12.11 0.30
C PHE A 145 -7.20 10.63 0.40
N VAL A 146 -8.41 10.30 0.85
CA VAL A 146 -8.84 8.93 1.09
C VAL A 146 -10.14 8.59 0.35
N PRO A 147 -10.38 7.31 0.02
CA PRO A 147 -11.69 6.84 -0.45
C PRO A 147 -12.80 7.10 0.58
N ASP A 148 -14.05 7.17 0.13
CA ASP A 148 -15.20 7.52 0.99
C ASP A 148 -15.42 6.49 2.12
N ASN A 149 -15.26 5.20 1.84
CA ASN A 149 -15.35 4.16 2.86
C ASN A 149 -14.30 4.32 3.95
N VAL A 150 -13.10 4.76 3.59
CA VAL A 150 -12.00 5.05 4.55
C VAL A 150 -12.31 6.31 5.36
N LEU A 151 -12.89 7.34 4.72
CA LEU A 151 -13.27 8.57 5.41
C LEU A 151 -14.29 8.30 6.53
N ILE A 152 -15.27 7.44 6.26
CA ILE A 152 -16.27 7.02 7.27
C ILE A 152 -15.56 6.35 8.45
N LYS A 153 -14.69 5.39 8.18
CA LYS A 153 -13.95 4.66 9.22
C LYS A 153 -12.99 5.56 10.04
N LEU A 154 -12.36 6.53 9.38
CA LEU A 154 -11.55 7.53 10.07
C LEU A 154 -12.37 8.37 11.05
N ARG A 155 -13.55 8.84 10.63
CA ARG A 155 -14.45 9.61 11.50
C ARG A 155 -14.91 8.79 12.72
N GLU A 156 -15.33 7.53 12.50
CA GLU A 156 -15.70 6.63 13.59
C GLU A 156 -14.55 6.47 14.58
N LYS A 157 -13.32 6.21 14.07
CA LYS A 157 -12.14 5.98 14.91
C LYS A 157 -11.72 7.21 15.70
N MET A 158 -11.79 8.41 15.10
CA MET A 158 -11.45 9.66 15.78
C MET A 158 -12.47 10.06 16.85
N ASN A 159 -13.75 9.74 16.63
CA ASN A 159 -14.80 10.01 17.64
C ASN A 159 -14.70 9.05 18.84
N MET A 160 -13.99 7.93 18.73
CA MET A 160 -13.74 6.98 19.81
C MET A 160 -12.45 7.28 20.61
N MET A 161 -11.61 8.18 20.12
CA MET A 161 -10.34 8.57 20.76
C MET A 161 -10.51 9.81 21.63
#